data_803f485b23e17e0d086c80ae32b3638f
#
_entry.id   803f485b23e17e0d086c80ae32b3638f
#
_cell.length_a   1.000
_cell.length_b   1.000
_cell.length_c   1.000
_cell.angle_alpha   90.00
_cell.angle_beta   90.00
_cell.angle_gamma   90.00
#
_symmetry.space_group_name_H-M   'P 1'
#
loop_
_entity.id
_entity.type
_entity.pdbx_description
1 polymer ?
#
loop_
_entity_poly.entity_id
_entity_poly.type
_entity_poly.pdbx_seq_one_letter_code
_entity_poly.pdbx_strand_id
1 'polypeptide(L)'
;MELLAQYVIPLDPRTKKNHMTIAGTGPKCPKCGKRRKQFVRQGAAHSKYAFEAAQYLNPRPRTPIEEPVHIVYRLFMQPRRKVDDLNLYASLDDILVHEKILKDDCIKFIRNRDGSRVLYDKENPRAEIYIYSYREEDDTWLHRAEPKCLPLINF
;
A
#
# COMPACT_ATOMS: atom_id res chain seq x y z
N MET A 1 15.11 16.06 0.22
CA MET A 1 13.96 15.33 -0.39
C MET A 1 13.01 16.32 -1.04
N GLU A 2 12.65 16.11 -2.31
CA GLU A 2 11.71 16.93 -3.08
C GLU A 2 10.37 16.22 -3.17
N LEU A 3 9.24 16.95 -3.03
CA LEU A 3 7.90 16.40 -3.18
C LEU A 3 7.59 16.22 -4.68
N LEU A 4 7.42 14.98 -5.10
CA LEU A 4 7.13 14.62 -6.50
C LEU A 4 5.63 14.57 -6.77
N ALA A 5 4.84 14.03 -5.82
CA ALA A 5 3.41 13.93 -5.94
C ALA A 5 2.72 13.88 -4.57
N GLN A 6 1.47 14.34 -4.54
CA GLN A 6 0.60 14.28 -3.36
C GLN A 6 -0.81 13.93 -3.78
N TYR A 7 -1.44 13.00 -3.03
CA TYR A 7 -2.81 12.58 -3.28
C TYR A 7 -3.60 12.50 -1.98
N VAL A 8 -4.89 12.78 -2.07
CA VAL A 8 -5.85 12.57 -0.98
C VAL A 8 -7.01 11.74 -1.50
N ILE A 9 -7.21 10.57 -0.92
CA ILE A 9 -8.29 9.64 -1.25
C ILE A 9 -9.32 9.73 -0.09
N PRO A 10 -10.47 10.38 -0.28
CA PRO A 10 -11.48 10.59 0.77
C PRO A 10 -12.33 9.34 0.99
N LEU A 11 -11.69 8.21 1.18
CA LEU A 11 -12.30 6.90 1.39
C LEU A 11 -11.61 6.22 2.57
N ASP A 12 -12.38 5.41 3.34
CA ASP A 12 -11.85 4.61 4.43
C ASP A 12 -10.89 3.53 3.88
N PRO A 13 -9.58 3.56 4.21
CA PRO A 13 -8.57 2.69 3.62
C PRO A 13 -8.90 1.20 3.79
N ARG A 14 -8.69 0.38 2.75
CA ARG A 14 -8.99 -1.05 2.74
C ARG A 14 -7.75 -1.89 2.42
N THR A 15 -7.65 -3.05 3.07
CA THR A 15 -6.58 -4.00 2.82
C THR A 15 -6.96 -5.01 1.75
N LYS A 16 -5.96 -5.46 0.99
CA LYS A 16 -6.09 -6.52 -0.01
C LYS A 16 -6.16 -7.91 0.63
N LYS A 17 -5.31 -8.17 1.63
CA LYS A 17 -5.07 -9.52 2.16
C LYS A 17 -6.23 -10.10 2.99
N ASN A 18 -7.00 -9.26 3.67
CA ASN A 18 -8.03 -9.74 4.61
C ASN A 18 -9.37 -10.10 3.95
N HIS A 19 -9.46 -10.04 2.62
CA HIS A 19 -10.71 -10.23 1.89
C HIS A 19 -10.53 -11.09 0.64
N MET A 20 -9.60 -12.06 0.68
CA MET A 20 -9.43 -12.99 -0.43
C MET A 20 -10.54 -14.05 -0.41
N THR A 21 -11.07 -14.36 -1.58
CA THR A 21 -12.06 -15.43 -1.77
C THR A 21 -11.53 -16.45 -2.76
N ILE A 22 -11.88 -17.73 -2.53
CA ILE A 22 -11.57 -18.78 -3.49
C ILE A 22 -12.67 -18.79 -4.55
N ALA A 23 -12.31 -18.50 -5.78
CA ALA A 23 -13.20 -18.59 -6.96
C ALA A 23 -12.95 -19.88 -7.72
N GLY A 24 -13.92 -20.30 -8.54
CA GLY A 24 -13.83 -21.56 -9.30
C GLY A 24 -14.41 -22.78 -8.58
N THR A 25 -15.06 -22.59 -7.41
CA THR A 25 -15.85 -23.63 -6.76
C THR A 25 -17.19 -23.75 -7.45
N GLY A 26 -17.25 -24.54 -8.49
CA GLY A 26 -18.50 -24.83 -9.21
C GLY A 26 -18.70 -26.32 -9.43
N PRO A 27 -19.90 -26.74 -9.88
CA PRO A 27 -20.15 -28.14 -10.21
C PRO A 27 -19.15 -28.61 -11.27
N LYS A 28 -18.90 -29.93 -11.30
CA LYS A 28 -18.07 -30.53 -12.34
C LYS A 28 -18.67 -30.24 -13.72
N CYS A 29 -17.82 -30.05 -14.71
CA CYS A 29 -18.26 -29.90 -16.09
C CYS A 29 -19.09 -31.12 -16.49
N PRO A 30 -20.34 -30.98 -16.95
CA PRO A 30 -21.20 -32.11 -17.32
C PRO A 30 -20.67 -32.91 -18.51
N LYS A 31 -19.83 -32.29 -19.37
CA LYS A 31 -19.25 -32.95 -20.55
C LYS A 31 -17.97 -33.73 -20.26
N CYS A 32 -17.09 -33.24 -19.39
CA CYS A 32 -15.77 -33.85 -19.18
C CYS A 32 -15.48 -34.27 -17.72
N GLY A 33 -16.42 -34.07 -16.78
CA GLY A 33 -16.29 -34.42 -15.38
C GLY A 33 -15.22 -33.66 -14.58
N LYS A 34 -14.45 -32.78 -15.22
CA LYS A 34 -13.38 -32.02 -14.57
C LYS A 34 -13.93 -30.88 -13.75
N ARG A 35 -13.37 -30.68 -12.56
CA ARG A 35 -13.64 -29.48 -11.75
C ARG A 35 -12.92 -28.27 -12.36
N ARG A 36 -13.53 -27.08 -12.30
CA ARG A 36 -12.83 -25.84 -12.64
C ARG A 36 -11.63 -25.64 -11.71
N LYS A 37 -10.52 -25.14 -12.26
CA LYS A 37 -9.37 -24.76 -11.43
C LYS A 37 -9.82 -23.72 -10.41
N GLN A 38 -9.48 -23.96 -9.15
CA GLN A 38 -9.67 -22.97 -8.10
C GLN A 38 -8.56 -21.92 -8.20
N PHE A 39 -8.91 -20.67 -7.99
CA PHE A 39 -7.95 -19.58 -7.91
C PHE A 39 -8.38 -18.60 -6.83
N VAL A 40 -7.40 -17.96 -6.23
CA VAL A 40 -7.62 -16.93 -5.22
C VAL A 40 -8.00 -15.64 -5.93
N ARG A 41 -9.12 -15.05 -5.56
CA ARG A 41 -9.62 -13.77 -6.06
C ARG A 41 -9.60 -12.73 -4.95
N GLN A 42 -9.28 -11.51 -5.31
CA GLN A 42 -9.43 -10.38 -4.38
C GLN A 42 -10.89 -10.22 -3.98
N GLY A 43 -11.12 -9.85 -2.72
CA GLY A 43 -12.47 -9.60 -2.24
C GLY A 43 -13.09 -8.38 -2.94
N ALA A 44 -14.40 -8.45 -3.19
CA ALA A 44 -15.14 -7.39 -3.86
C ALA A 44 -14.98 -6.00 -3.20
N ALA A 45 -14.87 -5.96 -1.87
CA ALA A 45 -14.69 -4.72 -1.12
C ALA A 45 -13.37 -4.01 -1.44
N HIS A 46 -12.25 -4.76 -1.59
CA HIS A 46 -10.98 -4.17 -1.96
C HIS A 46 -10.97 -3.74 -3.43
N SER A 47 -11.52 -4.55 -4.34
CA SER A 47 -11.60 -4.22 -5.76
C SER A 47 -12.43 -2.94 -5.99
N LYS A 48 -13.54 -2.79 -5.25
CA LYS A 48 -14.35 -1.56 -5.26
C LYS A 48 -13.55 -0.37 -4.76
N TYR A 49 -12.88 -0.51 -3.60
CA TYR A 49 -12.04 0.54 -3.04
C TYR A 49 -10.94 0.98 -4.01
N ALA A 50 -10.22 0.03 -4.61
CA ALA A 50 -9.15 0.34 -5.57
C ALA A 50 -9.67 1.10 -6.80
N PHE A 51 -10.83 0.70 -7.34
CA PHE A 51 -11.45 1.38 -8.47
C PHE A 51 -11.88 2.81 -8.13
N GLU A 52 -12.50 3.01 -6.96
CA GLU A 52 -12.91 4.33 -6.50
C GLU A 52 -11.69 5.21 -6.15
N ALA A 53 -10.69 4.65 -5.47
CA ALA A 53 -9.46 5.35 -5.09
C ALA A 53 -8.68 5.88 -6.30
N ALA A 54 -8.65 5.11 -7.40
CA ALA A 54 -7.98 5.48 -8.64
C ALA A 54 -8.46 6.83 -9.21
N GLN A 55 -9.70 7.22 -8.94
CA GLN A 55 -10.28 8.48 -9.44
C GLN A 55 -9.72 9.71 -8.72
N TYR A 56 -9.20 9.54 -7.50
CA TYR A 56 -8.60 10.62 -6.71
C TYR A 56 -7.09 10.76 -6.93
N LEU A 57 -6.49 9.88 -7.71
CA LEU A 57 -5.06 9.91 -8.04
C LEU A 57 -4.79 10.80 -9.26
N ASN A 58 -5.06 12.09 -9.12
CA ASN A 58 -4.84 13.11 -10.15
C ASN A 58 -4.15 14.34 -9.55
N PRO A 59 -3.23 15.01 -10.28
CA PRO A 59 -2.76 14.64 -11.61
C PRO A 59 -1.85 13.40 -11.60
N ARG A 60 -1.93 12.59 -12.66
CA ARG A 60 -1.02 11.46 -12.85
C ARG A 60 0.24 11.91 -13.60
N PRO A 61 1.43 11.36 -13.28
CA PRO A 61 2.62 11.62 -14.06
C PRO A 61 2.43 11.07 -15.50
N ARG A 62 3.07 11.71 -16.48
CA ARG A 62 3.01 11.23 -17.89
C ARG A 62 3.66 9.86 -18.06
N THR A 63 4.72 9.60 -17.30
CA THR A 63 5.42 8.32 -17.21
C THR A 63 5.47 7.91 -15.74
N PRO A 64 5.37 6.61 -15.42
CA PRO A 64 5.54 6.15 -14.05
C PRO A 64 6.86 6.64 -13.46
N ILE A 65 6.87 6.97 -12.17
CA ILE A 65 8.09 7.33 -11.45
C ILE A 65 8.99 6.09 -11.38
N GLU A 66 10.19 6.19 -11.94
CA GLU A 66 11.19 5.11 -12.02
C GLU A 66 12.38 5.33 -11.08
N GLU A 67 12.51 6.51 -10.51
CA GLU A 67 13.52 6.82 -9.51
C GLU A 67 13.14 6.30 -8.13
N PRO A 68 14.12 6.06 -7.24
CA PRO A 68 13.84 5.70 -5.86
C PRO A 68 13.03 6.78 -5.14
N VAL A 69 12.01 6.37 -4.39
CA VAL A 69 11.13 7.28 -3.66
C VAL A 69 11.05 6.94 -2.17
N HIS A 70 10.76 7.97 -1.40
CA HIS A 70 10.28 7.90 -0.03
C HIS A 70 8.78 8.22 -0.04
N ILE A 71 7.95 7.31 0.48
CA ILE A 71 6.51 7.50 0.52
C ILE A 71 6.05 7.65 1.97
N VAL A 72 5.26 8.66 2.24
CA VAL A 72 4.62 8.86 3.54
C VAL A 72 3.12 8.67 3.40
N TYR A 73 2.57 7.71 4.14
CA TYR A 73 1.15 7.45 4.24
C TYR A 73 0.59 8.00 5.56
N ARG A 74 -0.42 8.86 5.48
CA ARG A 74 -1.24 9.25 6.62
C ARG A 74 -2.64 8.70 6.42
N LEU A 75 -2.95 7.60 7.13
CA LEU A 75 -4.19 6.85 6.95
C LEU A 75 -5.13 7.14 8.10
N PHE A 76 -6.22 7.82 7.82
CA PHE A 76 -7.28 8.12 8.79
C PHE A 76 -8.42 7.11 8.59
N MET A 77 -8.56 6.20 9.54
CA MET A 77 -9.50 5.09 9.46
C MET A 77 -10.69 5.26 10.39
N GLN A 78 -11.79 4.62 10.08
CA GLN A 78 -12.88 4.46 11.03
C GLN A 78 -12.42 3.60 12.22
N PRO A 79 -12.76 3.99 13.48
CA PRO A 79 -12.46 3.20 14.67
C PRO A 79 -13.11 1.81 14.59
N ARG A 80 -12.61 0.85 15.40
CA ARG A 80 -13.06 -0.54 15.53
C ARG A 80 -12.60 -1.52 14.44
N ARG A 81 -11.84 -1.10 13.45
CA ARG A 81 -11.24 -2.05 12.50
C ARG A 81 -9.87 -2.49 12.99
N LYS A 82 -9.72 -3.80 13.19
CA LYS A 82 -8.42 -4.42 13.47
C LYS A 82 -7.76 -4.73 12.12
N VAL A 83 -6.77 -3.96 11.76
CA VAL A 83 -6.05 -4.06 10.47
C VAL A 83 -4.57 -3.89 10.74
N ASP A 84 -3.77 -4.70 10.06
CA ASP A 84 -2.33 -4.58 10.02
C ASP A 84 -1.95 -3.39 9.10
N ASP A 85 -1.15 -2.48 9.61
CA ASP A 85 -0.71 -1.26 8.90
C ASP A 85 0.11 -1.59 7.65
N LEU A 86 0.99 -2.60 7.70
CA LEU A 86 1.75 -3.06 6.54
C LEU A 86 0.85 -3.53 5.39
N ASN A 87 -0.29 -4.17 5.73
CA ASN A 87 -1.25 -4.57 4.71
C ASN A 87 -2.00 -3.38 4.09
N LEU A 88 -2.17 -2.29 4.82
CA LEU A 88 -2.72 -1.05 4.28
C LEU A 88 -1.74 -0.39 3.32
N TYR A 89 -0.46 -0.26 3.72
CA TYR A 89 0.58 0.33 2.87
C TYR A 89 0.74 -0.49 1.58
N ALA A 90 0.87 -1.81 1.68
CA ALA A 90 0.96 -2.69 0.52
C ALA A 90 -0.26 -2.59 -0.41
N SER A 91 -1.46 -2.37 0.15
CA SER A 91 -2.67 -2.17 -0.66
C SER A 91 -2.63 -0.88 -1.47
N LEU A 92 -2.08 0.20 -0.90
CA LEU A 92 -1.92 1.48 -1.60
C LEU A 92 -0.77 1.44 -2.60
N ASP A 93 0.36 0.77 -2.27
CA ASP A 93 1.46 0.55 -3.21
C ASP A 93 0.95 -0.16 -4.48
N ASP A 94 0.17 -1.24 -4.31
CA ASP A 94 -0.45 -1.96 -5.43
C ASP A 94 -1.32 -1.03 -6.31
N ILE A 95 -2.09 -0.12 -5.69
CA ILE A 95 -2.93 0.83 -6.41
C ILE A 95 -2.06 1.85 -7.17
N LEU A 96 -1.02 2.40 -6.55
CA LEU A 96 -0.11 3.36 -7.19
C LEU A 96 0.60 2.75 -8.41
N VAL A 97 1.01 1.48 -8.32
CA VAL A 97 1.62 0.74 -9.44
C VAL A 97 0.58 0.45 -10.53
N HIS A 98 -0.61 -0.03 -10.15
CA HIS A 98 -1.70 -0.30 -11.11
C HIS A 98 -2.08 0.95 -11.91
N GLU A 99 -2.17 2.09 -11.24
CA GLU A 99 -2.50 3.38 -11.85
C GLU A 99 -1.31 4.07 -12.53
N LYS A 100 -0.17 3.38 -12.64
CA LYS A 100 1.05 3.85 -13.32
C LYS A 100 1.62 5.14 -12.75
N ILE A 101 1.44 5.37 -11.46
CA ILE A 101 2.11 6.45 -10.73
C ILE A 101 3.53 6.04 -10.40
N LEU A 102 3.69 4.81 -9.89
CA LEU A 102 4.98 4.15 -9.67
C LEU A 102 5.19 3.05 -10.70
N LYS A 103 6.45 2.76 -11.02
CA LYS A 103 6.80 1.65 -11.91
C LYS A 103 6.57 0.29 -11.24
N ASP A 104 6.95 0.17 -9.97
CA ASP A 104 6.88 -1.07 -9.18
C ASP A 104 6.91 -0.72 -7.69
N ASP A 105 6.45 -1.64 -6.83
CA ASP A 105 6.42 -1.50 -5.37
C ASP A 105 7.62 -2.14 -4.65
N CYS A 106 8.55 -2.71 -5.41
CA CYS A 106 9.74 -3.36 -4.83
C CYS A 106 10.72 -2.34 -4.22
N ILE A 107 11.64 -2.84 -3.38
CA ILE A 107 12.63 -2.01 -2.66
C ILE A 107 13.54 -1.17 -3.57
N LYS A 108 13.63 -1.51 -4.86
CA LYS A 108 14.37 -0.71 -5.83
C LYS A 108 13.73 0.66 -6.04
N PHE A 109 12.40 0.75 -5.97
CA PHE A 109 11.62 1.95 -6.20
C PHE A 109 11.14 2.57 -4.90
N ILE A 110 10.54 1.80 -3.98
CA ILE A 110 10.11 2.32 -2.67
C ILE A 110 11.18 2.00 -1.64
N ARG A 111 12.04 2.97 -1.35
CA ARG A 111 13.19 2.80 -0.45
C ARG A 111 12.83 3.01 1.01
N ASN A 112 11.91 3.91 1.29
CA ASN A 112 11.60 4.30 2.65
C ASN A 112 10.10 4.67 2.79
N ARG A 113 9.52 4.36 3.96
CA ARG A 113 8.15 4.72 4.37
C ARG A 113 8.11 5.38 5.74
N ASP A 114 9.23 5.91 6.23
CA ASP A 114 9.30 6.57 7.53
C ASP A 114 8.36 7.76 7.61
N GLY A 115 7.80 7.97 8.78
CA GLY A 115 6.78 9.01 8.97
C GLY A 115 5.37 8.57 8.61
N SER A 116 5.18 7.37 8.01
CA SER A 116 3.85 6.82 7.79
C SER A 116 3.14 6.51 9.11
N ARG A 117 1.83 6.80 9.17
CA ARG A 117 1.01 6.63 10.39
C ARG A 117 -0.40 6.18 10.03
N VAL A 118 -0.94 5.31 10.89
CA VAL A 118 -2.36 4.96 10.90
C VAL A 118 -3.02 5.67 12.07
N LEU A 119 -4.02 6.47 11.78
CA LEU A 119 -4.75 7.32 12.70
C LEU A 119 -6.24 6.97 12.62
N TYR A 120 -7.03 7.46 13.58
CA TYR A 120 -8.48 7.25 13.58
C TYR A 120 -9.21 8.57 13.40
N ASP A 121 -10.09 8.60 12.42
CA ASP A 121 -11.00 9.72 12.17
C ASP A 121 -12.34 9.14 11.73
N LYS A 122 -13.33 9.20 12.61
CA LYS A 122 -14.66 8.62 12.36
C LYS A 122 -15.45 9.43 11.31
N GLU A 123 -15.25 10.74 11.32
CA GLU A 123 -16.07 11.65 10.51
C GLU A 123 -15.50 11.84 9.11
N ASN A 124 -14.18 11.78 8.98
CA ASN A 124 -13.50 12.03 7.71
C ASN A 124 -12.40 10.96 7.43
N PRO A 125 -12.77 9.67 7.25
CA PRO A 125 -11.80 8.63 6.94
C PRO A 125 -11.20 8.88 5.55
N ARG A 126 -9.86 8.83 5.44
CA ARG A 126 -9.14 9.14 4.21
C ARG A 126 -7.74 8.57 4.21
N ALA A 127 -7.13 8.49 3.03
CA ALA A 127 -5.70 8.24 2.87
C ALA A 127 -5.04 9.47 2.25
N GLU A 128 -4.01 9.98 2.88
CA GLU A 128 -3.12 11.01 2.35
C GLU A 128 -1.80 10.36 1.98
N ILE A 129 -1.33 10.58 0.76
CA ILE A 129 -0.15 9.97 0.17
C ILE A 129 0.79 11.07 -0.26
N TYR A 130 2.03 11.02 0.21
CA TYR A 130 3.08 11.96 -0.15
C TYR A 130 4.26 11.18 -0.73
N ILE A 131 4.65 11.46 -1.96
CA ILE A 131 5.75 10.80 -2.66
C ILE A 131 6.87 11.81 -2.83
N TYR A 132 8.02 11.49 -2.24
CA TYR A 132 9.23 12.32 -2.30
C TYR A 132 10.33 11.60 -3.07
N SER A 133 11.23 12.36 -3.72
CA SER A 133 12.48 11.80 -4.20
C SER A 133 13.29 11.24 -3.03
N TYR A 134 13.87 10.05 -3.20
CA TYR A 134 14.75 9.46 -2.18
C TYR A 134 16.20 9.62 -2.58
N ARG A 135 17.03 10.14 -1.67
CA ARG A 135 18.47 10.15 -1.75
C ARG A 135 19.03 9.61 -0.45
N GLU A 136 20.04 8.75 -0.52
CA GLU A 136 20.64 8.16 0.70
C GLU A 136 21.19 9.23 1.64
N GLU A 137 21.71 10.34 1.11
CA GLU A 137 22.18 11.49 1.87
C GLU A 137 21.09 12.21 2.69
N ASP A 138 19.84 12.10 2.28
CA ASP A 138 18.67 12.68 2.96
C ASP A 138 18.09 11.72 4.04
N ASP A 139 18.56 10.48 4.09
CA ASP A 139 18.06 9.49 5.04
C ASP A 139 18.76 9.63 6.40
N THR A 140 18.09 10.34 7.30
CA THR A 140 18.63 10.63 8.62
C THR A 140 18.87 9.39 9.49
N TRP A 141 18.25 8.24 9.14
CA TRP A 141 18.46 6.99 9.84
C TRP A 141 19.76 6.30 9.43
N LEU A 142 20.11 6.36 8.16
CA LEU A 142 21.38 5.80 7.66
C LEU A 142 22.60 6.53 8.24
N HIS A 143 22.45 7.82 8.55
CA HIS A 143 23.55 8.66 9.07
C HIS A 143 23.54 8.80 10.59
N ARG A 144 22.63 8.14 11.31
CA ARG A 144 22.75 8.03 12.76
C ARG A 144 23.97 7.19 13.08
N ALA A 145 24.80 7.71 13.99
CA ALA A 145 25.92 6.95 14.55
C ALA A 145 25.45 5.54 14.93
N GLU A 146 26.23 4.54 14.57
CA GLU A 146 25.95 3.16 14.96
C GLU A 146 25.56 3.11 16.44
N PRO A 147 24.47 2.44 16.81
CA PRO A 147 24.10 2.31 18.20
C PRO A 147 25.30 1.72 18.92
N LYS A 148 25.86 2.45 19.90
CA LYS A 148 26.90 1.90 20.78
C LYS A 148 26.36 0.55 21.24
N CYS A 149 27.11 -0.51 21.00
CA CYS A 149 26.72 -1.85 21.43
C CYS A 149 26.23 -1.79 22.88
N LEU A 150 24.92 -1.96 23.06
CA LEU A 150 24.38 -2.15 24.38
C LEU A 150 25.01 -3.46 24.93
N PRO A 151 25.52 -3.46 26.16
CA PRO A 151 26.03 -4.70 26.73
C PRO A 151 24.93 -5.76 26.66
N LEU A 152 25.28 -6.95 26.17
CA LEU A 152 24.36 -8.09 26.15
C LEU A 152 23.80 -8.26 27.57
N ILE A 153 22.50 -8.08 27.71
CA ILE A 153 21.82 -8.42 28.96
C ILE A 153 21.77 -9.94 28.96
N ASN A 154 22.68 -10.57 29.77
CA ASN A 154 22.58 -11.99 30.03
C ASN A 154 21.33 -12.23 30.90
N PHE A 155 20.33 -12.91 30.33
CA PHE A 155 19.20 -13.45 31.07
C PHE A 155 19.57 -14.75 31.75
#